data_a4a1839f47f731fd304b8b0382696888
#
_entry.id   a4a1839f47f731fd304b8b0382696888
#
_cell.length_a   1.000
_cell.length_b   1.000
_cell.length_c   1.000
_cell.angle_alpha   90.00
_cell.angle_beta   90.00
_cell.angle_gamma   90.00
#
_symmetry.space_group_name_H-M   'P 1'
#
loop_
_entity.id
_entity.type
_entity.pdbx_description
1 polymer ?
#
loop_
_entity_poly.entity_id
_entity_poly.type
_entity_poly.pdbx_seq_one_letter_code
_entity_poly.pdbx_strand_id
1 'polypeptide(L)'
;MKRVLIIGATSAIAEHCARIWAARGDALHLVARNDQHVQVIASDLKVRGASEVTTYVTDLNNMDKHEELLAVADAALGGVDMVLIAHGTLSNQKTCEVSVEDTLREIQTNALSTISLLTHVANRFEAKKVGRYA
;
A
#
# COMPACT_ATOMS: atom_id res chain seq x y z
N MET A 1 -2.56 14.84 13.38
CA MET A 1 -2.07 14.33 12.09
C MET A 1 -1.62 12.89 12.26
N LYS A 2 -2.06 12.01 11.39
CA LYS A 2 -1.60 10.62 11.34
C LYS A 2 -0.61 10.44 10.20
N ARG A 3 0.26 9.46 10.33
CA ARG A 3 1.22 9.07 9.30
C ARG A 3 0.76 7.73 8.75
N VAL A 4 0.26 7.74 7.52
CA VAL A 4 -0.44 6.59 6.93
C VAL A 4 0.35 6.03 5.75
N LEU A 5 0.61 4.73 5.79
CA LEU A 5 1.19 3.98 4.68
C LEU A 5 0.04 3.30 3.92
N ILE A 6 -0.04 3.55 2.62
CA ILE A 6 -1.06 2.95 1.76
C ILE A 6 -0.38 2.05 0.74
N ILE A 7 -0.59 0.75 0.86
CA ILE A 7 -0.04 -0.25 -0.04
C ILE A 7 -1.10 -0.64 -1.06
N GLY A 8 -0.81 -0.45 -2.33
CA GLY A 8 -1.79 -0.59 -3.40
C GLY A 8 -2.58 0.68 -3.63
N ALA A 9 -1.91 1.82 -3.64
CA ALA A 9 -2.53 3.15 -3.63
C ALA A 9 -3.36 3.48 -4.88
N THR A 10 -3.21 2.71 -5.96
CA THR A 10 -3.96 2.95 -7.20
C THR A 10 -5.32 2.25 -7.25
N SER A 11 -5.68 1.47 -6.23
CA SER A 11 -7.01 0.87 -6.16
C SER A 11 -8.06 1.93 -5.83
N ALA A 12 -9.30 1.72 -6.27
CA ALA A 12 -10.39 2.65 -6.03
C ALA A 12 -10.65 2.86 -4.54
N ILE A 13 -10.60 1.78 -3.75
CA ILE A 13 -10.82 1.85 -2.30
C ILE A 13 -9.71 2.66 -1.63
N ALA A 14 -8.45 2.37 -1.99
CA ALA A 14 -7.31 3.08 -1.43
C ALA A 14 -7.34 4.57 -1.76
N GLU A 15 -7.68 4.90 -2.99
CA GLU A 15 -7.80 6.29 -3.42
C GLU A 15 -8.88 7.04 -2.65
N HIS A 16 -10.02 6.42 -2.45
CA HIS A 16 -11.11 7.00 -1.68
C HIS A 16 -10.70 7.26 -0.22
N CYS A 17 -10.09 6.28 0.43
CA CYS A 17 -9.60 6.44 1.80
C CYS A 17 -8.52 7.53 1.89
N ALA A 18 -7.61 7.55 0.92
CA ALA A 18 -6.54 8.55 0.88
C ALA A 18 -7.08 9.98 0.81
N ARG A 19 -8.14 10.19 0.05
CA ARG A 19 -8.80 11.50 -0.04
C ARG A 19 -9.35 11.97 1.30
N ILE A 20 -9.93 11.04 2.06
CA ILE A 20 -10.45 11.35 3.40
C ILE A 20 -9.32 11.75 4.33
N TRP A 21 -8.22 11.01 4.33
CA TRP A 21 -7.06 11.32 5.17
C TRP A 21 -6.38 12.61 4.75
N ALA A 22 -6.27 12.86 3.44
CA ALA A 22 -5.72 14.10 2.92
C ALA A 22 -6.52 15.32 3.40
N ALA A 23 -7.85 15.23 3.37
CA ALA A 23 -8.71 16.31 3.86
C ALA A 23 -8.52 16.59 5.35
N ARG A 24 -8.04 15.61 6.11
CA ARG A 24 -7.71 15.77 7.53
C ARG A 24 -6.31 16.34 7.77
N GLY A 25 -5.52 16.51 6.72
CA GLY A 25 -4.14 16.98 6.84
C GLY A 25 -3.15 15.90 7.25
N ASP A 26 -3.46 14.64 7.04
CA ASP A 26 -2.58 13.53 7.38
C ASP A 26 -1.40 13.43 6.40
N ALA A 27 -0.30 12.83 6.85
CA ALA A 27 0.84 12.52 6.00
C ALA A 27 0.65 11.14 5.39
N LEU A 28 0.89 11.02 4.09
CA LEU A 28 0.62 9.80 3.33
C LEU A 28 1.88 9.32 2.59
N HIS A 29 2.10 8.01 2.64
CA HIS A 29 3.12 7.35 1.82
C HIS A 29 2.43 6.32 0.94
N LEU A 30 2.55 6.48 -0.37
CA LEU A 30 1.81 5.69 -1.35
C LEU A 30 2.72 4.67 -2.02
N VAL A 31 2.33 3.41 -1.98
CA VAL A 31 3.06 2.32 -2.64
C VAL A 31 2.22 1.73 -3.76
N ALA A 32 2.77 1.69 -4.96
CA ALA A 32 2.07 1.18 -6.14
C ALA A 32 3.07 0.66 -7.18
N ARG A 33 2.57 -0.05 -8.19
CA ARG A 33 3.38 -0.54 -9.31
C ARG A 33 3.55 0.50 -10.41
N ASN A 34 2.55 1.34 -10.64
CA ASN A 34 2.52 2.27 -11.75
C ASN A 34 2.95 3.65 -11.29
N ASP A 35 4.16 4.07 -11.70
CA ASP A 35 4.71 5.36 -11.31
C ASP A 35 3.86 6.54 -11.79
N GLN A 36 3.45 6.54 -13.05
CA GLN A 36 2.66 7.64 -13.59
C GLN A 36 1.33 7.80 -12.85
N HIS A 37 0.64 6.70 -12.60
CA HIS A 37 -0.65 6.73 -11.92
C HIS A 37 -0.51 7.20 -10.47
N VAL A 38 0.49 6.69 -9.74
CA VAL A 38 0.67 7.08 -8.34
C VAL A 38 1.10 8.53 -8.21
N GLN A 39 1.84 9.09 -9.17
CA GLN A 39 2.23 10.51 -9.15
C GLN A 39 1.02 11.42 -9.35
N VAL A 40 0.09 11.04 -10.22
CA VAL A 40 -1.16 11.79 -10.41
C VAL A 40 -1.97 11.80 -9.11
N ILE A 41 -2.10 10.65 -8.47
CA ILE A 41 -2.81 10.53 -7.20
C ILE A 41 -2.12 11.36 -6.12
N ALA A 42 -0.80 11.31 -6.02
CA ALA A 42 -0.04 12.07 -5.04
C ALA A 42 -0.25 13.58 -5.21
N SER A 43 -0.24 14.07 -6.44
CA SER A 43 -0.48 15.48 -6.73
C SER A 43 -1.89 15.91 -6.31
N ASP A 44 -2.88 15.09 -6.59
CA ASP A 44 -4.27 15.35 -6.19
C ASP A 44 -4.41 15.41 -4.67
N LEU A 45 -3.78 14.48 -3.96
CA LEU A 45 -3.86 14.43 -2.50
C LEU A 45 -3.21 15.65 -1.84
N LYS A 46 -2.12 16.15 -2.39
CA LYS A 46 -1.49 17.40 -1.91
C LYS A 46 -2.44 18.57 -2.03
N VAL A 47 -3.13 18.68 -3.15
CA VAL A 47 -4.13 19.74 -3.37
C VAL A 47 -5.30 19.62 -2.40
N ARG A 48 -5.66 18.42 -2.03
CA ARG A 48 -6.78 18.18 -1.09
C ARG A 48 -6.47 18.47 0.36
N GLY A 49 -5.20 18.66 0.70
CA GLY A 49 -4.82 19.10 2.03
C GLY A 49 -3.88 18.21 2.81
N ALA A 50 -3.36 17.14 2.22
CA ALA A 50 -2.38 16.30 2.89
C ALA A 50 -1.16 17.11 3.32
N SER A 51 -0.67 16.87 4.52
CA SER A 51 0.50 17.60 5.04
C SER A 51 1.77 17.19 4.29
N GLU A 52 1.85 15.93 3.87
CA GLU A 52 2.97 15.39 3.10
C GLU A 52 2.48 14.20 2.31
N VAL A 53 2.95 14.05 1.08
CA VAL A 53 2.68 12.86 0.26
C VAL A 53 3.99 12.42 -0.38
N THR A 54 4.39 11.19 -0.10
CA THR A 54 5.56 10.55 -0.70
C THR A 54 5.13 9.29 -1.41
N THR A 55 5.95 8.81 -2.35
CA THR A 55 5.62 7.65 -3.17
C THR A 55 6.77 6.66 -3.22
N TYR A 56 6.43 5.40 -3.43
CA TYR A 56 7.41 4.33 -3.65
C TYR A 56 6.84 3.37 -4.68
N VAL A 57 7.60 3.11 -5.74
CA VAL A 57 7.17 2.24 -6.83
C VAL A 57 7.85 0.89 -6.70
N THR A 58 7.06 -0.16 -6.56
CA THR A 58 7.58 -1.51 -6.46
C THR A 58 6.51 -2.53 -6.86
N ASP A 59 6.94 -3.73 -7.25
CA ASP A 59 6.06 -4.85 -7.46
C ASP A 59 5.86 -5.60 -6.14
N LEU A 60 4.64 -5.60 -5.62
CA LEU A 60 4.31 -6.24 -4.34
C LEU A 60 4.44 -7.77 -4.37
N ASN A 61 4.52 -8.37 -5.56
CA ASN A 61 4.81 -9.80 -5.70
C ASN A 61 6.27 -10.14 -5.40
N ASN A 62 7.16 -9.14 -5.38
CA ASN A 62 8.53 -9.31 -4.98
C ASN A 62 8.62 -9.25 -3.45
N MET A 63 8.40 -10.39 -2.79
CA MET A 63 8.30 -10.46 -1.34
C MET A 63 9.61 -10.15 -0.64
N ASP A 64 10.76 -10.29 -1.32
CA ASP A 64 12.07 -9.94 -0.76
C ASP A 64 12.20 -8.42 -0.52
N LYS A 65 11.35 -7.63 -1.15
CA LYS A 65 11.36 -6.18 -1.02
C LYS A 65 10.39 -5.64 0.04
N HIS A 66 9.61 -6.49 0.69
CA HIS A 66 8.60 -6.02 1.64
C HIS A 66 9.21 -5.34 2.86
N GLU A 67 10.30 -5.87 3.40
CA GLU A 67 10.99 -5.23 4.52
C GLU A 67 11.58 -3.87 4.11
N GLU A 68 12.18 -3.79 2.93
CA GLU A 68 12.69 -2.54 2.39
C GLU A 68 11.58 -1.51 2.19
N LEU A 69 10.43 -1.95 1.67
CA LEU A 69 9.26 -1.10 1.48
C LEU A 69 8.85 -0.45 2.80
N LEU A 70 8.78 -1.23 3.87
CA LEU A 70 8.41 -0.71 5.19
C LEU A 70 9.47 0.22 5.77
N ALA A 71 10.75 -0.09 5.55
CA ALA A 71 11.85 0.78 5.98
C ALA A 71 11.81 2.13 5.26
N VAL A 72 11.54 2.13 3.95
CA VAL A 72 11.39 3.36 3.17
C VAL A 72 10.22 4.20 3.69
N ALA A 73 9.08 3.56 3.98
CA ALA A 73 7.91 4.25 4.52
C ALA A 73 8.21 4.89 5.89
N ASP A 74 8.87 4.16 6.77
CA ASP A 74 9.27 4.69 8.08
C ASP A 74 10.18 5.91 7.94
N ALA A 75 11.15 5.84 7.03
CA ALA A 75 12.06 6.95 6.78
C ALA A 75 11.33 8.16 6.19
N ALA A 76 10.43 7.92 5.24
CA ALA A 76 9.70 8.99 4.55
C ALA A 76 8.73 9.73 5.46
N LEU A 77 8.06 9.02 6.36
CA LEU A 77 7.05 9.58 7.26
C LEU A 77 7.57 9.95 8.64
N GLY A 78 8.77 9.51 8.99
CA GLY A 78 9.29 9.66 10.35
C GLY A 78 8.59 8.72 11.34
N GLY A 79 8.07 7.61 10.85
CA GLY A 79 7.29 6.63 11.57
C GLY A 79 5.94 6.39 10.90
N VAL A 80 5.34 5.26 11.16
CA VAL A 80 4.05 4.88 10.58
C VAL A 80 3.04 4.61 11.69
N ASP A 81 1.91 5.31 11.66
CA ASP A 81 0.84 5.16 12.65
C ASP A 81 -0.25 4.18 12.18
N MET A 82 -0.47 4.10 10.87
CA MET A 82 -1.50 3.27 10.29
C MET A 82 -1.06 2.73 8.92
N VAL A 83 -1.44 1.50 8.63
CA VAL A 83 -1.19 0.88 7.32
C VAL A 83 -2.52 0.41 6.73
N LEU A 84 -2.77 0.80 5.48
CA LEU A 84 -3.86 0.25 4.68
C LEU A 84 -3.24 -0.63 3.59
N ILE A 85 -3.64 -1.89 3.54
CA ILE A 85 -3.24 -2.82 2.49
C ILE A 85 -4.44 -3.02 1.57
N ALA A 86 -4.38 -2.44 0.39
CA ALA A 86 -5.48 -2.45 -0.58
C ALA A 86 -5.03 -2.91 -1.96
N HIS A 87 -3.89 -3.60 -2.03
CA HIS A 87 -3.41 -4.13 -3.29
C HIS A 87 -4.15 -5.41 -3.66
N GLY A 88 -4.13 -5.72 -4.95
CA GLY A 88 -4.75 -6.90 -5.49
C GLY A 88 -5.10 -6.66 -6.95
N THR A 89 -5.47 -7.70 -7.64
CA THR A 89 -5.94 -7.61 -9.02
C THR A 89 -7.33 -8.20 -9.12
N LEU A 90 -8.14 -7.61 -9.99
CA LEU A 90 -9.42 -8.22 -10.33
C LEU A 90 -9.12 -9.40 -11.25
N SER A 91 -9.45 -10.60 -10.80
CA SER A 91 -9.24 -11.78 -11.64
C SER A 91 -10.25 -11.81 -12.78
N ASN A 92 -9.79 -12.29 -13.94
CA ASN A 92 -10.67 -12.66 -15.02
C ASN A 92 -11.12 -14.09 -14.77
N GLN A 93 -12.38 -14.28 -14.38
CA GLN A 93 -12.93 -15.57 -14.00
C GLN A 93 -12.71 -16.64 -15.09
N LYS A 94 -12.98 -16.28 -16.34
CA LYS A 94 -12.81 -17.23 -17.46
C LYS A 94 -11.35 -17.62 -17.67
N THR A 95 -10.45 -16.66 -17.54
CA THR A 95 -9.01 -16.93 -17.67
C THR A 95 -8.53 -17.84 -16.55
N CYS A 96 -8.95 -17.58 -15.32
CA CYS A 96 -8.57 -18.40 -14.17
C CYS A 96 -9.11 -19.82 -14.28
N GLU A 97 -10.29 -20.02 -14.88
CA GLU A 97 -10.88 -21.35 -15.08
C GLU A 97 -10.07 -22.22 -16.04
N VAL A 98 -9.36 -21.63 -17.00
CA VAL A 98 -8.62 -22.36 -18.02
C VAL A 98 -7.10 -22.30 -17.87
N SER A 99 -6.59 -21.47 -16.97
CA SER A 99 -5.16 -21.26 -16.79
C SER A 99 -4.75 -21.43 -15.34
N VAL A 100 -3.98 -22.49 -15.06
CA VAL A 100 -3.38 -22.70 -13.73
C VAL A 100 -2.41 -21.58 -13.40
N GLU A 101 -1.66 -21.10 -14.39
CA GLU A 101 -0.70 -20.01 -14.22
C GLU A 101 -1.39 -18.72 -13.75
N ASP A 102 -2.51 -18.36 -14.36
CA ASP A 102 -3.25 -17.16 -13.97
C ASP A 102 -3.85 -17.31 -12.58
N THR A 103 -4.35 -18.50 -12.24
CA THR A 103 -4.87 -18.80 -10.90
C THR A 103 -3.77 -18.67 -9.85
N LEU A 104 -2.59 -19.21 -10.09
CA LEU A 104 -1.46 -19.12 -9.17
C LEU A 104 -0.98 -17.67 -9.02
N ARG A 105 -0.97 -16.91 -10.11
CA ARG A 105 -0.60 -15.49 -10.05
C ARG A 105 -1.58 -14.69 -9.20
N GLU A 106 -2.87 -14.98 -9.33
CA GLU A 106 -3.91 -14.33 -8.53
C GLU A 106 -3.74 -14.64 -7.04
N ILE A 107 -3.46 -15.90 -6.71
CA ILE A 107 -3.18 -16.31 -5.32
C ILE A 107 -1.92 -15.61 -4.81
N GLN A 108 -0.87 -15.56 -5.63
CA GLN A 108 0.38 -14.87 -5.27
C GLN A 108 0.11 -13.41 -4.91
N THR A 109 -0.64 -12.70 -5.75
CA THR A 109 -0.91 -11.28 -5.55
C THR A 109 -1.83 -11.02 -4.36
N ASN A 110 -2.94 -11.76 -4.28
CA ASN A 110 -4.01 -11.44 -3.33
C ASN A 110 -3.84 -12.12 -1.96
N ALA A 111 -3.12 -13.22 -1.88
CA ALA A 111 -2.96 -13.95 -0.63
C ALA A 111 -1.52 -13.94 -0.11
N LEU A 112 -0.58 -14.52 -0.85
CA LEU A 112 0.79 -14.69 -0.36
C LEU A 112 1.48 -13.35 -0.12
N SER A 113 1.30 -12.40 -1.02
CA SER A 113 1.86 -11.06 -0.90
C SER A 113 1.29 -10.33 0.33
N THR A 114 -0.02 -10.43 0.53
CA THR A 114 -0.68 -9.82 1.70
C THR A 114 -0.22 -10.46 3.00
N ILE A 115 -0.07 -11.77 3.05
CA ILE A 115 0.42 -12.49 4.24
C ILE A 115 1.83 -12.01 4.59
N SER A 116 2.71 -11.91 3.61
CA SER A 116 4.08 -11.43 3.82
C SER A 116 4.08 -9.99 4.38
N LEU A 117 3.32 -9.09 3.77
CA LEU A 117 3.22 -7.71 4.23
C LEU A 117 2.67 -7.60 5.65
N LEU A 118 1.61 -8.33 5.95
CA LEU A 118 1.01 -8.31 7.29
C LEU A 118 1.99 -8.82 8.34
N THR A 119 2.77 -9.84 8.03
CA THR A 119 3.76 -10.37 8.95
C THR A 119 4.82 -9.32 9.29
N HIS A 120 5.37 -8.64 8.28
CA HIS A 120 6.36 -7.59 8.49
C HIS A 120 5.77 -6.39 9.23
N VAL A 121 4.56 -5.97 8.89
CA VAL A 121 3.87 -4.85 9.54
C VAL A 121 3.63 -5.17 11.02
N ALA A 122 3.11 -6.35 11.32
CA ALA A 122 2.82 -6.75 12.70
C ALA A 122 4.09 -6.78 13.54
N ASN A 123 5.19 -7.30 13.00
CA ASN A 123 6.47 -7.34 13.71
C ASN A 123 7.00 -5.94 14.01
N ARG A 124 6.88 -5.01 13.06
CA ARG A 124 7.32 -3.63 13.28
C ARG A 124 6.46 -2.91 14.32
N PHE A 125 5.15 -3.10 14.28
CA PHE A 125 4.25 -2.46 15.23
C PHE A 125 4.44 -3.02 16.64
N GLU A 126 4.67 -4.30 16.78
CA GLU A 126 4.98 -4.91 18.07
C GLU A 126 6.29 -4.38 18.64
N ALA A 127 7.32 -4.25 17.81
CA ALA A 127 8.60 -3.70 18.23
C ALA A 127 8.47 -2.27 18.75
N LYS A 128 7.58 -1.46 18.16
CA LYS A 128 7.30 -0.10 18.59
C LYS A 128 6.28 -0.03 19.72
N LYS A 129 5.52 -1.11 19.93
CA LYS A 129 4.39 -1.20 20.88
C LYS A 129 3.35 -0.10 20.66
N VAL A 130 3.28 0.43 19.45
CA VAL A 130 2.31 1.42 19.01
C VAL A 130 1.96 1.11 17.55
N GLY A 131 0.85 1.65 17.08
CA GLY A 131 0.48 1.56 15.69
C GLY A 131 -0.81 0.79 15.46
N ARG A 132 -1.31 0.88 14.25
CA ARG A 132 -2.55 0.24 13.78
C ARG A 132 -2.38 -0.20 12.34
N TYR A 133 -3.07 -1.27 11.97
CA TYR A 133 -3.08 -1.74 10.59
C TYR A 133 -4.46 -2.26 10.19
N ALA A 134 -4.72 -2.22 8.90
CA ALA A 134 -5.97 -2.68 8.34
C ALA A 134 -5.77 -3.34 6.97
#